data_1600c1aed372c7d6d8aac59e34840168
#
_entry.id   1600c1aed372c7d6d8aac59e34840168
#
_cell.length_a   1.000
_cell.length_b   1.000
_cell.length_c   1.000
_cell.angle_alpha   90.00
_cell.angle_beta   90.00
_cell.angle_gamma   90.00
#
_symmetry.space_group_name_H-M   'P 1'
#
loop_
_entity.id
_entity.type
_entity.pdbx_description
1 polymer ?
#
loop_
_entity_poly.entity_id
_entity_poly.type
_entity_poly.pdbx_seq_one_letter_code
_entity_poly.pdbx_strand_id
1 'polypeptide(L)'
;MNKVGSFLIGALLITAGCSEAPKPIDLVFSPSEDVTLGNQLHDEILANPEEYPLLSEAEHGDAIAYLQGMCDELVASGKLDYSDQFDYKVHIIDADVLNAFAAPGGKMYFYTGLINFLEEEDDLMGVMGHEIAHADRRHSVKQMIQNSGVQWLLSAAL
;
A
#
# COMPACT_ATOMS: atom_id res chain seq x y z
N MET A 1 -42.75 51.63 -25.73
CA MET A 1 -41.30 51.39 -25.61
C MET A 1 -41.09 50.42 -24.49
N ASN A 2 -41.14 49.12 -24.77
CA ASN A 2 -41.00 48.04 -23.76
C ASN A 2 -39.58 47.48 -23.87
N LYS A 3 -38.83 47.59 -22.78
CA LYS A 3 -37.53 46.92 -22.65
C LYS A 3 -37.76 45.53 -22.08
N VAL A 4 -37.48 44.48 -22.87
CA VAL A 4 -37.46 43.11 -22.45
C VAL A 4 -36.06 42.84 -21.83
N GLY A 5 -36.02 42.59 -20.55
CA GLY A 5 -34.80 42.19 -19.85
C GLY A 5 -34.51 40.69 -20.05
N SER A 6 -33.37 40.41 -20.66
CA SER A 6 -32.87 39.03 -20.88
C SER A 6 -32.31 38.52 -19.55
N PHE A 7 -32.94 37.52 -18.93
CA PHE A 7 -32.41 36.77 -17.78
C PHE A 7 -31.49 35.64 -18.32
N LEU A 8 -30.20 35.80 -18.10
CA LEU A 8 -29.22 34.73 -18.30
C LEU A 8 -29.27 33.78 -17.10
N ILE A 9 -29.84 32.60 -17.30
CA ILE A 9 -29.76 31.51 -16.33
C ILE A 9 -28.40 30.84 -16.52
N GLY A 10 -27.46 31.14 -15.61
CA GLY A 10 -26.20 30.42 -15.52
C GLY A 10 -26.43 29.00 -14.99
N ALA A 11 -26.25 28.00 -15.83
CA ALA A 11 -26.25 26.60 -15.44
C ALA A 11 -24.95 26.31 -14.65
N LEU A 12 -25.09 26.17 -13.33
CA LEU A 12 -24.01 25.68 -12.45
C LEU A 12 -23.85 24.16 -12.70
N LEU A 13 -22.85 23.76 -13.47
CA LEU A 13 -22.44 22.37 -13.62
C LEU A 13 -21.80 21.91 -12.29
N ILE A 14 -22.59 21.24 -11.46
CA ILE A 14 -22.07 20.47 -10.32
C ILE A 14 -21.45 19.20 -10.90
N THR A 15 -20.12 19.15 -11.00
CA THR A 15 -19.41 17.90 -11.22
C THR A 15 -19.50 17.08 -9.95
N ALA A 16 -20.48 16.19 -9.89
CA ALA A 16 -20.52 15.14 -8.88
C ALA A 16 -19.31 14.23 -9.16
N GLY A 17 -18.23 14.41 -8.42
CA GLY A 17 -17.16 13.42 -8.34
C GLY A 17 -17.81 12.13 -7.84
N CYS A 18 -17.74 11.06 -8.62
CA CYS A 18 -18.11 9.72 -8.16
C CYS A 18 -17.10 9.31 -7.08
N SER A 19 -17.39 9.61 -5.81
CA SER A 19 -16.75 8.89 -4.72
C SER A 19 -17.41 7.52 -4.67
N GLU A 20 -16.65 6.46 -4.91
CA GLU A 20 -17.13 5.10 -4.66
C GLU A 20 -17.61 4.98 -3.22
N ALA A 21 -18.70 4.21 -3.02
CA ALA A 21 -19.16 3.94 -1.68
C ALA A 21 -18.09 3.17 -0.89
N PRO A 22 -17.86 3.50 0.39
CA PRO A 22 -16.84 2.83 1.19
C PRO A 22 -17.10 1.33 1.24
N LYS A 23 -16.04 0.53 1.10
CA LYS A 23 -16.14 -0.93 1.20
C LYS A 23 -16.53 -1.32 2.64
N PRO A 24 -17.23 -2.44 2.86
CA PRO A 24 -17.65 -2.84 4.20
C PRO A 24 -16.52 -2.90 5.23
N ILE A 25 -15.31 -3.25 4.81
CA ILE A 25 -14.14 -3.30 5.68
C ILE A 25 -13.70 -1.89 6.11
N ASP A 26 -13.85 -0.88 5.26
CA ASP A 26 -13.46 0.49 5.54
C ASP A 26 -14.32 1.15 6.61
N LEU A 27 -15.51 0.59 6.87
CA LEU A 27 -16.40 1.03 7.95
C LEU A 27 -15.97 0.52 9.32
N VAL A 28 -15.20 -0.57 9.35
CA VAL A 28 -14.73 -1.22 10.59
C VAL A 28 -13.27 -0.86 10.87
N PHE A 29 -12.47 -0.75 9.81
CA PHE A 29 -11.04 -0.45 9.86
C PHE A 29 -10.69 0.39 8.63
N SER A 30 -10.37 1.66 8.84
CA SER A 30 -10.12 2.60 7.74
C SER A 30 -8.77 2.32 7.05
N PRO A 31 -8.59 2.73 5.78
CA PRO A 31 -7.29 2.63 5.10
C PRO A 31 -6.15 3.38 5.83
N SER A 32 -6.46 4.46 6.53
CA SER A 32 -5.46 5.19 7.34
C SER A 32 -4.99 4.40 8.57
N GLU A 33 -5.81 3.51 9.10
CA GLU A 33 -5.42 2.59 10.17
C GLU A 33 -4.48 1.50 9.65
N ASP A 34 -4.64 1.04 8.38
CA ASP A 34 -3.66 0.16 7.74
C ASP A 34 -2.29 0.84 7.65
N VAL A 35 -2.24 2.08 7.20
CA VAL A 35 -0.99 2.85 7.12
C VAL A 35 -0.35 3.00 8.50
N THR A 36 -1.15 3.28 9.53
CA THR A 36 -0.66 3.37 10.91
C THR A 36 -0.07 2.04 11.39
N LEU A 37 -0.77 0.94 11.13
CA LEU A 37 -0.31 -0.40 11.50
C LEU A 37 0.96 -0.79 10.75
N GLY A 38 1.04 -0.47 9.45
CA GLY A 38 2.23 -0.71 8.65
C GLY A 38 3.44 0.11 9.10
N ASN A 39 3.22 1.35 9.57
CA ASN A 39 4.29 2.17 10.16
C ASN A 39 4.78 1.56 11.49
N GLN A 40 3.88 1.08 12.35
CA GLN A 40 4.26 0.40 13.58
C GLN A 40 5.08 -0.85 13.31
N LEU A 41 4.68 -1.68 12.34
CA LEU A 41 5.46 -2.84 11.92
C LEU A 41 6.84 -2.43 11.37
N HIS A 42 6.91 -1.36 10.59
CA HIS A 42 8.18 -0.84 10.09
C HIS A 42 9.12 -0.40 11.23
N ASP A 43 8.58 0.30 12.22
CA ASP A 43 9.33 0.72 13.40
C ASP A 43 9.84 -0.49 14.22
N GLU A 44 9.04 -1.56 14.32
CA GLU A 44 9.46 -2.82 14.94
C GLU A 44 10.58 -3.49 14.15
N ILE A 45 10.52 -3.51 12.83
CA ILE A 45 11.58 -4.03 11.94
C ILE A 45 12.87 -3.23 12.15
N LEU A 46 12.80 -1.89 12.16
CA LEU A 46 13.95 -1.02 12.41
C LEU A 46 14.57 -1.22 13.81
N ALA A 47 13.74 -1.55 14.79
CA ALA A 47 14.20 -1.82 16.16
C ALA A 47 14.89 -3.19 16.32
N ASN A 48 14.77 -4.08 15.33
CA ASN A 48 15.33 -5.43 15.36
C ASN A 48 16.27 -5.70 14.17
N PRO A 49 17.37 -4.93 14.01
CA PRO A 49 18.26 -5.04 12.86
C PRO A 49 19.03 -6.37 12.77
N GLU A 50 19.11 -7.13 13.86
CA GLU A 50 19.72 -8.47 13.85
C GLU A 50 18.81 -9.51 13.17
N GLU A 51 17.50 -9.35 13.30
CA GLU A 51 16.49 -10.22 12.66
C GLU A 51 16.12 -9.72 11.27
N TYR A 52 16.05 -8.41 11.10
CA TYR A 52 15.66 -7.74 9.85
C TYR A 52 16.72 -6.71 9.42
N PRO A 53 17.89 -7.14 8.94
CA PRO A 53 18.95 -6.22 8.49
C PRO A 53 18.54 -5.52 7.20
N LEU A 54 17.93 -4.34 7.30
CA LEU A 54 17.53 -3.56 6.14
C LEU A 54 18.74 -2.97 5.43
N LEU A 55 18.77 -3.09 4.09
CA LEU A 55 19.75 -2.38 3.28
C LEU A 55 19.51 -0.87 3.34
N SER A 56 20.59 -0.12 3.55
CA SER A 56 20.53 1.35 3.61
C SER A 56 20.49 1.99 2.22
N GLU A 57 19.74 3.06 2.07
CA GLU A 57 19.71 3.84 0.82
C GLU A 57 21.09 4.45 0.52
N ALA A 58 21.91 4.72 1.53
CA ALA A 58 23.24 5.30 1.34
C ALA A 58 24.22 4.35 0.64
N GLU A 59 24.08 3.04 0.86
CA GLU A 59 25.00 2.02 0.33
C GLU A 59 24.39 1.25 -0.85
N HIS A 60 23.05 1.11 -0.88
CA HIS A 60 22.31 0.26 -1.83
C HIS A 60 21.19 1.02 -2.56
N GLY A 61 21.31 2.35 -2.64
CA GLY A 61 20.26 3.21 -3.21
C GLY A 61 19.85 2.84 -4.62
N ASP A 62 20.80 2.42 -5.47
CA ASP A 62 20.50 2.02 -6.85
C ASP A 62 19.59 0.77 -6.91
N ALA A 63 19.86 -0.23 -6.08
CA ALA A 63 19.04 -1.45 -6.02
C ALA A 63 17.64 -1.16 -5.45
N ILE A 64 17.58 -0.35 -4.40
CA ILE A 64 16.29 0.04 -3.79
C ILE A 64 15.47 0.86 -4.78
N ALA A 65 16.10 1.83 -5.48
CA ALA A 65 15.43 2.64 -6.49
C ALA A 65 14.94 1.81 -7.69
N TYR A 66 15.70 0.79 -8.09
CA TYR A 66 15.30 -0.12 -9.15
C TYR A 66 14.03 -0.90 -8.79
N LEU A 67 13.99 -1.52 -7.61
CA LEU A 67 12.79 -2.22 -7.13
C LEU A 67 11.62 -1.26 -6.90
N GLN A 68 11.90 -0.05 -6.41
CA GLN A 68 10.85 0.98 -6.25
C GLN A 68 10.25 1.37 -7.61
N GLY A 69 11.08 1.49 -8.66
CA GLY A 69 10.61 1.77 -10.03
C GLY A 69 9.65 0.70 -10.55
N MET A 70 9.96 -0.58 -10.31
CA MET A 70 9.07 -1.71 -10.65
C MET A 70 7.74 -1.61 -9.88
N CYS A 71 7.81 -1.29 -8.59
CA CYS A 71 6.64 -1.07 -7.76
C CYS A 71 5.77 0.07 -8.29
N ASP A 72 6.39 1.22 -8.60
CA ASP A 72 5.68 2.40 -9.10
C ASP A 72 4.98 2.12 -10.43
N GLU A 73 5.58 1.32 -11.32
CA GLU A 73 4.95 0.89 -12.57
C GLU A 73 3.69 0.06 -12.31
N LEU A 74 3.75 -0.90 -11.39
CA LEU A 74 2.59 -1.72 -11.02
C LEU A 74 1.49 -0.89 -10.37
N VAL A 75 1.85 0.02 -9.48
CA VAL A 75 0.90 0.94 -8.81
C VAL A 75 0.24 1.86 -9.83
N ALA A 76 1.00 2.39 -10.79
CA ALA A 76 0.49 3.26 -11.86
C ALA A 76 -0.44 2.54 -12.86
N SER A 77 -0.59 1.23 -12.78
CA SER A 77 -1.47 0.45 -13.67
C SER A 77 -2.95 0.85 -13.61
N GLY A 78 -3.37 1.57 -12.57
CA GLY A 78 -4.75 2.00 -12.34
C GLY A 78 -5.71 0.87 -11.94
N LYS A 79 -5.17 -0.27 -11.48
CA LYS A 79 -5.96 -1.45 -11.09
C LYS A 79 -6.13 -1.60 -9.58
N LEU A 80 -5.50 -0.73 -8.80
CA LEU A 80 -5.51 -0.79 -7.34
C LEU A 80 -6.61 0.09 -6.77
N ASP A 81 -7.25 -0.40 -5.73
CA ASP A 81 -8.34 0.29 -5.03
C ASP A 81 -7.83 1.40 -4.08
N TYR A 82 -6.59 1.26 -3.57
CA TYR A 82 -6.00 2.16 -2.57
C TYR A 82 -4.67 2.77 -3.04
N SER A 83 -4.46 2.91 -4.37
CA SER A 83 -3.22 3.43 -4.95
C SER A 83 -2.85 4.85 -4.48
N ASP A 84 -3.83 5.66 -4.10
CA ASP A 84 -3.71 7.03 -3.62
C ASP A 84 -3.73 7.18 -2.09
N GLN A 85 -3.99 6.08 -1.37
CA GLN A 85 -4.14 6.06 0.08
C GLN A 85 -3.03 5.31 0.79
N PHE A 86 -2.37 4.36 0.10
CA PHE A 86 -1.31 3.53 0.64
C PHE A 86 0.07 4.02 0.20
N ASP A 87 1.05 3.86 1.10
CA ASP A 87 2.46 4.18 0.85
C ASP A 87 3.19 2.92 0.34
N TYR A 88 3.12 2.70 -0.99
CA TYR A 88 3.79 1.57 -1.64
C TYR A 88 5.31 1.78 -1.68
N LYS A 89 5.96 1.51 -0.57
CA LYS A 89 7.39 1.68 -0.38
C LYS A 89 8.10 0.33 -0.28
N VAL A 90 9.18 0.18 -1.05
CA VAL A 90 10.00 -1.03 -1.08
C VAL A 90 11.15 -0.94 -0.10
N HIS A 91 11.36 -2.02 0.66
CA HIS A 91 12.49 -2.23 1.55
C HIS A 91 13.15 -3.57 1.21
N ILE A 92 14.48 -3.67 1.37
CA ILE A 92 15.23 -4.89 1.13
C ILE A 92 15.83 -5.35 2.47
N ILE A 93 15.59 -6.61 2.83
CA ILE A 93 16.17 -7.27 4.00
C ILE A 93 17.36 -8.13 3.53
N ASP A 94 18.55 -7.89 4.05
CA ASP A 94 19.77 -8.62 3.71
C ASP A 94 19.83 -9.96 4.45
N ALA A 95 19.05 -10.90 3.98
CA ALA A 95 19.06 -12.27 4.52
C ALA A 95 18.78 -13.28 3.41
N ASP A 96 19.45 -14.45 3.49
CA ASP A 96 19.30 -15.56 2.55
C ASP A 96 18.02 -16.37 2.83
N VAL A 97 16.88 -15.69 2.60
CA VAL A 97 15.53 -16.25 2.80
C VAL A 97 14.73 -16.08 1.50
N LEU A 98 14.06 -17.13 1.06
CA LEU A 98 13.19 -17.10 -0.12
C LEU A 98 11.80 -16.55 0.27
N ASN A 99 11.72 -15.26 0.57
CA ASN A 99 10.47 -14.65 1.00
C ASN A 99 10.35 -13.17 0.55
N ALA A 100 9.11 -12.72 0.44
CA ALA A 100 8.70 -11.33 0.40
C ALA A 100 7.40 -11.18 1.18
N PHE A 101 7.08 -9.99 1.65
CA PHE A 101 5.78 -9.73 2.28
C PHE A 101 5.39 -8.26 2.17
N ALA A 102 4.08 -8.01 2.18
CA ALA A 102 3.51 -6.69 2.27
C ALA A 102 2.92 -6.43 3.67
N ALA A 103 3.31 -5.32 4.26
CA ALA A 103 2.68 -4.78 5.46
C ALA A 103 1.35 -4.10 5.10
N PRO A 104 0.41 -3.98 6.05
CA PRO A 104 -0.75 -3.11 5.88
C PRO A 104 -0.34 -1.69 5.44
N GLY A 105 -1.13 -1.05 4.58
CA GLY A 105 -0.81 0.29 4.09
C GLY A 105 0.29 0.39 3.04
N GLY A 106 0.78 -0.77 2.50
CA GLY A 106 1.52 -0.80 1.25
C GLY A 106 3.04 -0.99 1.36
N LYS A 107 3.66 -0.90 2.56
CA LYS A 107 5.10 -1.16 2.67
C LYS A 107 5.43 -2.62 2.34
N MET A 108 6.44 -2.83 1.48
CA MET A 108 6.84 -4.14 0.99
C MET A 108 8.27 -4.45 1.37
N TYR A 109 8.53 -5.71 1.68
CA TYR A 109 9.83 -6.20 2.11
C TYR A 109 10.24 -7.39 1.25
N PHE A 110 11.40 -7.28 0.62
CA PHE A 110 11.99 -8.33 -0.21
C PHE A 110 13.29 -8.79 0.42
N TYR A 111 13.47 -10.09 0.56
CA TYR A 111 14.72 -10.66 1.06
C TYR A 111 15.72 -10.81 -0.09
N THR A 112 17.00 -10.54 0.20
CA THR A 112 18.09 -10.72 -0.79
C THR A 112 18.17 -12.15 -1.31
N GLY A 113 17.85 -13.15 -0.47
CA GLY A 113 17.77 -14.55 -0.91
C GLY A 113 16.76 -14.77 -2.02
N LEU A 114 15.56 -14.17 -1.93
CA LEU A 114 14.55 -14.25 -3.00
C LEU A 114 15.01 -13.51 -4.25
N ILE A 115 15.51 -12.28 -4.12
CA ILE A 115 15.97 -11.47 -5.25
C ILE A 115 17.08 -12.22 -6.03
N ASN A 116 18.02 -12.82 -5.32
CA ASN A 116 19.12 -13.58 -5.94
C ASN A 116 18.69 -14.94 -6.52
N PHE A 117 17.58 -15.50 -6.05
CA PHE A 117 17.04 -16.77 -6.53
C PHE A 117 16.30 -16.63 -7.86
N LEU A 118 15.66 -15.49 -8.08
CA LEU A 118 14.91 -15.24 -9.30
C LEU A 118 15.88 -14.89 -10.43
N GLU A 119 15.73 -15.55 -11.58
CA GLU A 119 16.62 -15.41 -12.73
C GLU A 119 16.20 -14.27 -13.66
N GLU A 120 14.89 -13.98 -13.72
CA GLU A 120 14.32 -12.99 -14.62
C GLU A 120 13.60 -11.86 -13.86
N GLU A 121 13.68 -10.68 -14.41
CA GLU A 121 12.97 -9.50 -13.86
C GLU A 121 11.45 -9.70 -13.81
N ASP A 122 10.90 -10.38 -14.81
CA ASP A 122 9.46 -10.67 -14.89
C ASP A 122 8.99 -11.56 -13.72
N ASP A 123 9.85 -12.44 -13.21
CA ASP A 123 9.55 -13.27 -12.03
C ASP A 123 9.44 -12.40 -10.79
N LEU A 124 10.37 -11.45 -10.61
CA LEU A 124 10.34 -10.50 -9.50
C LEU A 124 9.13 -9.56 -9.59
N MET A 125 8.79 -9.08 -10.81
CA MET A 125 7.57 -8.31 -11.06
C MET A 125 6.32 -9.11 -10.69
N GLY A 126 6.30 -10.41 -10.97
CA GLY A 126 5.21 -11.31 -10.60
C GLY A 126 5.03 -11.40 -9.08
N VAL A 127 6.13 -11.60 -8.34
CA VAL A 127 6.12 -11.61 -6.86
C VAL A 127 5.67 -10.27 -6.31
N MET A 128 6.23 -9.17 -6.81
CA MET A 128 5.88 -7.81 -6.39
C MET A 128 4.39 -7.51 -6.61
N GLY A 129 3.85 -7.86 -7.78
CA GLY A 129 2.43 -7.72 -8.07
C GLY A 129 1.53 -8.53 -7.14
N HIS A 130 2.01 -9.72 -6.70
CA HIS A 130 1.32 -10.54 -5.72
C HIS A 130 1.28 -9.84 -4.34
N GLU A 131 2.39 -9.29 -3.88
CA GLU A 131 2.48 -8.57 -2.60
C GLU A 131 1.67 -7.27 -2.62
N ILE A 132 1.73 -6.51 -3.72
CA ILE A 132 0.88 -5.33 -3.93
C ILE A 132 -0.60 -5.71 -3.83
N ALA A 133 -1.01 -6.81 -4.46
CA ALA A 133 -2.40 -7.27 -4.39
C ALA A 133 -2.81 -7.70 -2.98
N HIS A 134 -1.88 -8.25 -2.18
CA HIS A 134 -2.14 -8.55 -0.76
C HIS A 134 -2.39 -7.28 0.06
N ALA A 135 -1.57 -6.24 -0.13
CA ALA A 135 -1.76 -4.94 0.52
C ALA A 135 -3.07 -4.29 0.08
N ASP A 136 -3.28 -4.13 -1.23
CA ASP A 136 -4.45 -3.48 -1.80
C ASP A 136 -5.77 -4.15 -1.43
N ARG A 137 -5.78 -5.50 -1.36
CA ARG A 137 -6.96 -6.25 -0.91
C ARG A 137 -7.07 -6.34 0.61
N ARG A 138 -6.13 -5.76 1.35
CA ARG A 138 -6.10 -5.67 2.80
C ARG A 138 -6.19 -7.05 3.47
N HIS A 139 -5.46 -8.05 2.91
CA HIS A 139 -5.55 -9.44 3.36
C HIS A 139 -5.10 -9.60 4.81
N SER A 140 -4.01 -8.94 5.22
CA SER A 140 -3.49 -8.99 6.59
C SER A 140 -4.53 -8.49 7.61
N VAL A 141 -5.17 -7.35 7.32
CA VAL A 141 -6.22 -6.78 8.19
C VAL A 141 -7.44 -7.69 8.23
N LYS A 142 -7.89 -8.23 7.10
CA LYS A 142 -9.00 -9.18 7.07
C LYS A 142 -8.72 -10.42 7.91
N GLN A 143 -7.48 -10.94 7.85
CA GLN A 143 -7.08 -12.10 8.64
C GLN A 143 -7.00 -11.76 10.13
N MET A 144 -6.52 -10.57 10.49
CA MET A 144 -6.52 -10.09 11.88
C MET A 144 -7.94 -9.99 12.44
N ILE A 145 -8.88 -9.42 11.68
CA ILE A 145 -10.30 -9.33 12.07
C ILE A 145 -10.91 -10.73 12.27
N GLN A 146 -10.61 -11.65 11.37
CA GLN A 146 -11.12 -13.03 11.44
C GLN A 146 -10.56 -13.80 12.63
N ASN A 147 -9.26 -13.62 12.94
CA ASN A 147 -8.58 -14.39 13.99
C ASN A 147 -8.80 -13.82 15.39
N SER A 148 -8.95 -12.51 15.53
CA SER A 148 -8.97 -11.83 16.86
C SER A 148 -10.36 -11.29 17.23
N GLY A 149 -11.29 -11.32 16.30
CA GLY A 149 -12.61 -10.69 16.47
C GLY A 149 -12.51 -9.16 16.56
N VAL A 150 -13.64 -8.50 16.52
CA VAL A 150 -13.76 -7.02 16.55
C VAL A 150 -13.16 -6.41 17.84
N GLN A 151 -13.03 -7.19 18.90
CA GLN A 151 -12.58 -6.73 20.21
C GLN A 151 -11.12 -6.27 20.25
N TRP A 152 -10.26 -6.87 19.45
CA TRP A 152 -8.86 -6.44 19.31
C TRP A 152 -8.75 -5.09 18.58
N LEU A 153 -9.56 -4.87 17.56
CA LEU A 153 -9.59 -3.61 16.80
C LEU A 153 -10.00 -2.42 17.68
N LEU A 154 -10.95 -2.64 18.59
CA LEU A 154 -11.40 -1.61 19.52
C LEU A 154 -10.35 -1.29 20.59
N SER A 155 -9.47 -2.25 20.95
CA SER A 155 -8.40 -2.04 21.93
C SER A 155 -7.16 -1.35 21.33
N ALA A 156 -6.92 -1.48 20.04
CA ALA A 156 -5.82 -0.82 19.35
C ALA A 156 -6.13 0.65 18.97
N ALA A 157 -7.42 1.04 19.01
CA ALA A 157 -7.88 2.41 18.70
C ALA A 157 -7.99 3.33 19.93
N LEU A 158 -7.62 2.85 21.13
CA LEU A 158 -7.58 3.59 22.40
C LEU A 158 -6.15 3.84 22.87
#